data_ce8f60c93551f3588faddb19e31a05ff
#
_entry.id   ce8f60c93551f3588faddb19e31a05ff
#
_cell.length_a   1.000
_cell.length_b   1.000
_cell.length_c   1.000
_cell.angle_alpha   90.00
_cell.angle_beta   90.00
_cell.angle_gamma   90.00
#
_symmetry.space_group_name_H-M   'P 1'
#
loop_
_entity.id
_entity.type
_entity.pdbx_description
1 polymer ?
#
loop_
_entity_poly.entity_id
_entity_poly.type
_entity_poly.pdbx_seq_one_letter_code
_entity_poly.pdbx_strand_id
1 'polypeptide(L)'
;FYRVLAIGFQTEGDAKQVKEELKAEGIESHVYQIASAGVDMKITATEANVSAIRSAYEMWKEKYAALEKIIKDLDSDTISPSAAYGQIEEIKKAMEQKRDELQALNAKQNNNAILSGLVSLYESENQSLDKILSQNSSDKVAISSKIKYTDIEMLMRYKDYMEQITK
;
A
#
# COMPACT_ATOMS: atom_id res chain seq x y z
N PHE A 1 -9.02 -16.32 18.53
CA PHE A 1 -9.52 -14.95 18.61
C PHE A 1 -9.48 -14.32 17.22
N TYR A 2 -10.59 -13.74 16.77
CA TYR A 2 -10.67 -12.96 15.55
C TYR A 2 -10.43 -11.49 15.88
N ARG A 3 -9.65 -10.79 15.07
CA ARG A 3 -9.42 -9.33 15.17
C ARG A 3 -9.95 -8.66 13.91
N VAL A 4 -10.66 -7.56 14.09
CA VAL A 4 -11.05 -6.70 12.98
C VAL A 4 -10.02 -5.58 12.89
N LEU A 5 -9.36 -5.47 11.73
CA LEU A 5 -8.46 -4.36 11.42
C LEU A 5 -9.29 -3.24 10.79
N ALA A 6 -9.31 -2.09 11.42
CA ALA A 6 -10.09 -0.94 10.94
C ALA A 6 -9.37 -0.18 9.84
N ILE A 7 -8.07 0.08 10.02
CA ILE A 7 -7.23 0.83 9.08
C ILE A 7 -5.75 0.65 9.46
N GLY A 8 -4.83 0.78 8.48
CA GLY A 8 -3.39 0.87 8.68
C GLY A 8 -2.90 2.30 8.69
N PHE A 9 -1.78 2.57 9.36
CA PHE A 9 -1.11 3.87 9.36
C PHE A 9 0.40 3.70 9.33
N GLN A 10 1.09 4.63 8.70
CA GLN A 10 2.56 4.67 8.69
C GLN A 10 3.14 5.12 10.03
N THR A 11 2.39 5.90 10.81
CA THR A 11 2.86 6.43 12.09
C THR A 11 1.97 6.00 13.25
N GLU A 12 2.59 5.81 14.42
CA GLU A 12 1.85 5.54 15.66
C GLU A 12 0.97 6.72 16.06
N GLY A 13 1.37 7.94 15.71
CA GLY A 13 0.61 9.16 16.01
C GLY A 13 -0.76 9.16 15.35
N ASP A 14 -0.82 8.87 14.06
CA ASP A 14 -2.07 8.82 13.30
C ASP A 14 -2.98 7.68 13.82
N ALA A 15 -2.39 6.52 14.11
CA ALA A 15 -3.14 5.40 14.70
C ALA A 15 -3.74 5.76 16.08
N LYS A 16 -3.02 6.49 16.92
CA LYS A 16 -3.51 6.95 18.22
C LYS A 16 -4.62 7.98 18.08
N GLN A 17 -4.54 8.88 17.11
CA GLN A 17 -5.59 9.85 16.86
C GLN A 17 -6.91 9.15 16.54
N VAL A 18 -6.92 8.21 15.59
CA VAL A 18 -8.13 7.46 15.23
C VAL A 18 -8.63 6.59 16.38
N LYS A 19 -7.75 6.04 17.21
CA LYS A 19 -8.14 5.35 18.43
C LYS A 19 -8.95 6.24 19.37
N GLU A 20 -8.54 7.50 19.58
CA GLU A 20 -9.30 8.43 20.44
C GLU A 20 -10.63 8.84 19.80
N GLU A 21 -10.68 8.99 18.47
CA GLU A 21 -11.95 9.24 17.76
C GLU A 21 -12.94 8.08 17.93
N LEU A 22 -12.49 6.83 17.74
CA LEU A 22 -13.33 5.63 17.98
C LEU A 22 -13.79 5.53 19.43
N LYS A 23 -12.92 5.87 20.38
CA LYS A 23 -13.28 5.88 21.81
C LYS A 23 -14.34 6.92 22.12
N ALA A 24 -14.32 8.09 21.46
CA ALA A 24 -15.38 9.10 21.63
C ALA A 24 -16.75 8.61 21.14
N GLU A 25 -16.75 7.68 20.19
CA GLU A 25 -17.96 6.99 19.69
C GLU A 25 -18.32 5.73 20.49
N GLY A 26 -17.61 5.44 21.58
CA GLY A 26 -17.87 4.28 22.44
C GLY A 26 -17.29 2.96 21.91
N ILE A 27 -16.39 3.02 20.93
CA ILE A 27 -15.76 1.84 20.33
C ILE A 27 -14.39 1.62 20.97
N GLU A 28 -14.24 0.51 21.70
CA GLU A 28 -12.92 0.08 22.19
C GLU A 28 -12.03 -0.41 21.06
N SER A 29 -10.84 0.15 20.95
CA SER A 29 -9.87 -0.21 19.95
C SER A 29 -8.44 -0.24 20.49
N HIS A 30 -7.56 -0.98 19.82
CA HIS A 30 -6.15 -1.11 20.18
C HIS A 30 -5.27 -0.81 18.99
N VAL A 31 -4.20 -0.02 19.21
CA VAL A 31 -3.14 0.14 18.23
C VAL A 31 -2.26 -1.10 18.25
N TYR A 32 -2.11 -1.74 17.10
CA TYR A 32 -1.24 -2.88 16.92
C TYR A 32 -0.09 -2.49 15.99
N GLN A 33 1.13 -2.55 16.49
CA GLN A 33 2.29 -2.25 15.68
C GLN A 33 2.71 -3.49 14.87
N ILE A 34 2.69 -3.36 13.55
CA ILE A 34 3.28 -4.32 12.63
C ILE A 34 4.72 -3.83 12.42
N ALA A 35 5.62 -4.25 13.30
CA ALA A 35 7.03 -3.90 13.14
C ALA A 35 7.66 -4.78 12.06
N SER A 36 8.24 -4.16 11.02
CA SER A 36 9.39 -4.75 10.34
C SER A 36 10.63 -4.10 10.95
N ALA A 37 11.57 -4.90 11.44
CA ALA A 37 12.89 -4.40 11.74
C ALA A 37 13.46 -3.79 10.47
N GLY A 38 14.10 -2.61 10.57
CA GLY A 38 14.81 -2.04 9.43
C GLY A 38 15.83 -3.06 8.92
N VAL A 39 15.78 -3.35 7.64
CA VAL A 39 16.65 -4.35 7.03
C VAL A 39 17.71 -3.64 6.23
N ASP A 40 18.95 -3.75 6.67
CA ASP A 40 20.11 -3.34 5.88
C ASP A 40 20.46 -4.47 4.89
N MET A 41 20.00 -4.35 3.65
CA MET A 41 20.34 -5.30 2.60
C MET A 41 21.59 -4.85 1.85
N LYS A 42 22.61 -5.72 1.81
CA LYS A 42 23.71 -5.59 0.87
C LYS A 42 23.32 -6.22 -0.47
N ILE A 43 22.96 -5.39 -1.42
CA ILE A 43 22.62 -5.85 -2.77
C ILE A 43 23.89 -5.76 -3.64
N THR A 44 24.41 -6.90 -4.09
CA THR A 44 25.43 -6.95 -5.12
C THR A 44 24.74 -6.95 -6.48
N ALA A 45 24.63 -5.78 -7.09
CA ALA A 45 23.96 -5.60 -8.38
C ALA A 45 24.58 -4.43 -9.14
N THR A 46 24.19 -4.26 -10.41
CA THR A 46 24.55 -3.07 -11.17
C THR A 46 23.89 -1.83 -10.56
N GLU A 47 24.51 -0.65 -10.75
CA GLU A 47 23.97 0.62 -10.25
C GLU A 47 22.53 0.87 -10.73
N ALA A 48 22.22 0.51 -11.98
CA ALA A 48 20.87 0.61 -12.53
C ALA A 48 19.85 -0.23 -11.75
N ASN A 49 20.20 -1.45 -11.35
CA ASN A 49 19.33 -2.33 -10.56
C ASN A 49 19.12 -1.79 -9.15
N VAL A 50 20.18 -1.32 -8.50
CA VAL A 50 20.09 -0.71 -7.16
C VAL A 50 19.19 0.52 -7.18
N SER A 51 19.36 1.37 -8.21
CA SER A 51 18.51 2.56 -8.39
C SER A 51 17.06 2.20 -8.63
N ALA A 52 16.76 1.22 -9.48
CA ALA A 52 15.39 0.78 -9.75
C ALA A 52 14.72 0.17 -8.52
N ILE A 53 15.45 -0.67 -7.76
CA ILE A 53 14.94 -1.25 -6.51
C ILE A 53 14.64 -0.14 -5.49
N ARG A 54 15.56 0.81 -5.29
CA ARG A 54 15.36 1.93 -4.37
C ARG A 54 14.14 2.76 -4.77
N SER A 55 14.04 3.14 -6.04
CA SER A 55 12.90 3.94 -6.52
C SER A 55 11.56 3.19 -6.41
N ALA A 56 11.57 1.86 -6.50
CA ALA A 56 10.38 1.05 -6.25
C ALA A 56 9.94 1.13 -4.78
N TYR A 57 10.84 1.02 -3.82
CA TYR A 57 10.50 1.17 -2.40
C TYR A 57 9.99 2.58 -2.07
N GLU A 58 10.62 3.61 -2.63
CA GLU A 58 10.17 4.99 -2.43
C GLU A 58 8.77 5.21 -3.00
N MET A 59 8.51 4.74 -4.22
CA MET A 59 7.19 4.83 -4.83
C MET A 59 6.14 4.05 -4.02
N TRP A 60 6.46 2.86 -3.53
CA TRP A 60 5.54 2.08 -2.69
C TRP A 60 5.08 2.88 -1.48
N LYS A 61 6.02 3.48 -0.74
CA LYS A 61 5.71 4.34 0.41
C LYS A 61 4.87 5.55 0.03
N GLU A 62 5.20 6.20 -1.09
CA GLU A 62 4.45 7.36 -1.59
C GLU A 62 2.99 6.97 -1.93
N LYS A 63 2.78 5.83 -2.59
CA LYS A 63 1.43 5.41 -2.99
C LYS A 63 0.61 4.92 -1.80
N TYR A 64 1.24 4.30 -0.81
CA TYR A 64 0.62 4.00 0.46
C TYR A 64 0.11 5.28 1.14
N ALA A 65 0.95 6.29 1.31
CA ALA A 65 0.56 7.58 1.88
C ALA A 65 -0.55 8.29 1.07
N ALA A 66 -0.56 8.11 -0.26
CA ALA A 66 -1.61 8.65 -1.10
C ALA A 66 -2.97 7.97 -0.85
N LEU A 67 -3.00 6.66 -0.63
CA LEU A 67 -4.22 5.93 -0.26
C LEU A 67 -4.74 6.37 1.12
N GLU A 68 -3.86 6.49 2.13
CA GLU A 68 -4.23 7.05 3.44
C GLU A 68 -4.87 8.44 3.32
N LYS A 69 -4.30 9.30 2.46
CA LYS A 69 -4.84 10.62 2.21
C LYS A 69 -6.23 10.56 1.57
N ILE A 70 -6.45 9.71 0.57
CA ILE A 70 -7.75 9.53 -0.08
C ILE A 70 -8.80 9.08 0.97
N ILE A 71 -8.45 8.15 1.85
CA ILE A 71 -9.33 7.69 2.93
C ILE A 71 -9.73 8.88 3.82
N LYS A 72 -8.75 9.64 4.30
CA LYS A 72 -8.99 10.80 5.16
C LYS A 72 -9.85 11.85 4.48
N ASP A 73 -9.57 12.16 3.22
CA ASP A 73 -10.31 13.17 2.45
C ASP A 73 -11.76 12.72 2.15
N LEU A 74 -11.97 11.42 1.90
CA LEU A 74 -13.31 10.84 1.75
C LEU A 74 -14.09 10.88 3.07
N ASP A 75 -13.48 10.43 4.16
CA ASP A 75 -14.17 10.34 5.46
C ASP A 75 -14.56 11.74 5.99
N SER A 76 -13.75 12.75 5.71
CA SER A 76 -14.02 14.17 6.07
C SER A 76 -14.86 14.95 5.04
N ASP A 77 -15.43 14.30 4.03
CA ASP A 77 -16.20 14.93 2.95
C ASP A 77 -15.42 16.01 2.16
N THR A 78 -14.10 15.95 2.19
CA THR A 78 -13.24 16.92 1.45
C THR A 78 -13.20 16.60 -0.05
N ILE A 79 -13.35 15.33 -0.42
CA ILE A 79 -13.46 14.89 -1.81
C ILE A 79 -14.71 14.04 -2.05
N SER A 80 -15.19 14.07 -3.29
CA SER A 80 -16.30 13.20 -3.72
C SER A 80 -15.80 11.78 -4.04
N PRO A 81 -16.70 10.77 -4.03
CA PRO A 81 -16.42 9.44 -4.55
C PRO A 81 -15.77 9.44 -5.94
N SER A 82 -16.27 10.24 -6.86
CA SER A 82 -15.72 10.34 -8.21
C SER A 82 -14.28 10.88 -8.22
N ALA A 83 -13.97 11.86 -7.38
CA ALA A 83 -12.61 12.39 -7.25
C ALA A 83 -11.66 11.34 -6.65
N ALA A 84 -12.14 10.55 -5.68
CA ALA A 84 -11.36 9.44 -5.12
C ALA A 84 -11.03 8.38 -6.19
N TYR A 85 -12.00 7.99 -7.01
CA TYR A 85 -11.73 7.08 -8.12
C TYR A 85 -10.69 7.61 -9.10
N GLY A 86 -10.76 8.89 -9.47
CA GLY A 86 -9.75 9.52 -10.32
C GLY A 86 -8.35 9.47 -9.73
N GLN A 87 -8.22 9.73 -8.42
CA GLN A 87 -6.93 9.64 -7.73
C GLN A 87 -6.41 8.19 -7.64
N ILE A 88 -7.30 7.21 -7.42
CA ILE A 88 -6.92 5.79 -7.40
C ILE A 88 -6.46 5.33 -8.79
N GLU A 89 -7.10 5.80 -9.86
CA GLU A 89 -6.70 5.50 -11.24
C GLU A 89 -5.29 6.02 -11.54
N GLU A 90 -4.95 7.22 -11.09
CA GLU A 90 -3.59 7.77 -11.22
C GLU A 90 -2.56 6.96 -10.41
N ILE A 91 -2.90 6.54 -9.19
CA ILE A 91 -2.03 5.65 -8.40
C ILE A 91 -1.80 4.35 -9.15
N LYS A 92 -2.87 3.70 -9.62
CA LYS A 92 -2.79 2.44 -10.37
C LYS A 92 -1.89 2.58 -11.60
N LYS A 93 -2.11 3.60 -12.42
CA LYS A 93 -1.31 3.86 -13.62
C LYS A 93 0.19 4.00 -13.31
N ALA A 94 0.53 4.74 -12.26
CA ALA A 94 1.92 4.89 -11.83
C ALA A 94 2.53 3.56 -11.36
N MET A 95 1.77 2.75 -10.64
CA MET A 95 2.21 1.44 -10.17
C MET A 95 2.33 0.42 -11.29
N GLU A 96 1.46 0.45 -12.31
CA GLU A 96 1.59 -0.37 -13.52
C GLU A 96 2.86 -0.05 -14.29
N GLN A 97 3.15 1.23 -14.50
CA GLN A 97 4.38 1.66 -15.16
C GLN A 97 5.64 1.17 -14.42
N LYS A 98 5.63 1.27 -13.08
CA LYS A 98 6.75 0.78 -12.26
C LYS A 98 6.88 -0.74 -12.31
N ARG A 99 5.77 -1.48 -12.27
CA ARG A 99 5.77 -2.94 -12.47
C ARG A 99 6.42 -3.32 -13.79
N ASP A 100 6.04 -2.66 -14.89
CA ASP A 100 6.55 -2.97 -16.21
C ASP A 100 8.05 -2.67 -16.33
N GLU A 101 8.51 -1.56 -15.73
CA GLU A 101 9.94 -1.22 -15.62
C GLU A 101 10.71 -2.33 -14.87
N LEU A 102 10.22 -2.75 -13.72
CA LEU A 102 10.83 -3.80 -12.89
C LEU A 102 10.82 -5.15 -13.60
N GLN A 103 9.74 -5.48 -14.30
CA GLN A 103 9.63 -6.72 -15.07
C GLN A 103 10.63 -6.76 -16.23
N ALA A 104 10.76 -5.66 -16.97
CA ALA A 104 11.74 -5.55 -18.05
C ALA A 104 13.19 -5.67 -17.55
N LEU A 105 13.46 -5.13 -16.36
CA LEU A 105 14.75 -5.23 -15.70
C LEU A 105 15.03 -6.67 -15.23
N ASN A 106 14.05 -7.31 -14.59
CA ASN A 106 14.14 -8.68 -14.07
C ASN A 106 14.38 -9.71 -15.18
N ALA A 107 13.74 -9.54 -16.34
CA ALA A 107 13.95 -10.39 -17.51
C ALA A 107 15.39 -10.40 -18.01
N LYS A 108 16.13 -9.30 -17.80
CA LYS A 108 17.55 -9.17 -18.16
C LYS A 108 18.52 -9.76 -17.13
N GLN A 109 18.04 -10.11 -15.94
CA GLN A 109 18.83 -10.46 -14.76
C GLN A 109 18.69 -11.93 -14.32
N ASN A 110 18.21 -12.81 -15.20
CA ASN A 110 17.98 -14.22 -14.89
C ASN A 110 17.12 -14.44 -13.61
N ASN A 111 16.05 -13.69 -13.47
CA ASN A 111 15.09 -13.79 -12.36
C ASN A 111 15.72 -13.53 -10.97
N ASN A 112 16.20 -12.32 -10.76
CA ASN A 112 16.63 -11.87 -9.45
C ASN A 112 15.45 -11.91 -8.45
N ALA A 113 15.62 -12.58 -7.31
CA ALA A 113 14.56 -12.81 -6.33
C ALA A 113 13.94 -11.49 -5.79
N ILE A 114 14.77 -10.45 -5.57
CA ILE A 114 14.31 -9.14 -5.11
C ILE A 114 13.43 -8.48 -6.17
N LEU A 115 13.89 -8.47 -7.42
CA LEU A 115 13.13 -7.88 -8.54
C LEU A 115 11.83 -8.67 -8.81
N SER A 116 11.90 -10.01 -8.80
CA SER A 116 10.71 -10.85 -8.97
C SER A 116 9.68 -10.60 -7.87
N GLY A 117 10.13 -10.48 -6.63
CA GLY A 117 9.26 -10.18 -5.50
C GLY A 117 8.62 -8.78 -5.61
N LEU A 118 9.39 -7.75 -6.03
CA LEU A 118 8.85 -6.42 -6.30
C LEU A 118 7.81 -6.43 -7.42
N VAL A 119 8.07 -7.13 -8.53
CA VAL A 119 7.10 -7.27 -9.62
C VAL A 119 5.78 -7.86 -9.10
N SER A 120 5.86 -8.97 -8.34
CA SER A 120 4.68 -9.62 -7.75
C SER A 120 3.94 -8.72 -6.77
N LEU A 121 4.68 -7.94 -5.98
CA LEU A 121 4.12 -6.98 -5.02
C LEU A 121 3.29 -5.90 -5.75
N TYR A 122 3.86 -5.28 -6.78
CA TYR A 122 3.19 -4.27 -7.59
C TYR A 122 2.01 -4.83 -8.39
N GLU A 123 2.13 -6.03 -8.93
CA GLU A 123 1.04 -6.70 -9.64
C GLU A 123 -0.15 -6.99 -8.73
N SER A 124 0.11 -7.51 -7.54
CA SER A 124 -0.94 -7.80 -6.56
C SER A 124 -1.67 -6.53 -6.13
N GLU A 125 -0.96 -5.41 -5.99
CA GLU A 125 -1.57 -4.15 -5.64
C GLU A 125 -2.42 -3.58 -6.78
N ASN A 126 -1.91 -3.62 -8.02
CA ASN A 126 -2.68 -3.22 -9.19
C ASN A 126 -4.01 -3.99 -9.30
N GLN A 127 -4.00 -5.29 -9.02
CA GLN A 127 -5.22 -6.10 -8.98
C GLN A 127 -6.19 -5.66 -7.86
N SER A 128 -5.67 -5.20 -6.72
CA SER A 128 -6.52 -4.67 -5.63
C SER A 128 -7.12 -3.33 -5.99
N LEU A 129 -6.35 -2.44 -6.62
CA LEU A 129 -6.85 -1.15 -7.13
C LEU A 129 -7.90 -1.35 -8.23
N ASP A 130 -7.72 -2.32 -9.14
CA ASP A 130 -8.73 -2.70 -10.13
C ASP A 130 -10.05 -3.11 -9.50
N LYS A 131 -10.00 -3.87 -8.41
CA LYS A 131 -11.21 -4.27 -7.66
C LYS A 131 -11.94 -3.08 -7.04
N ILE A 132 -11.23 -2.02 -6.66
CA ILE A 132 -11.87 -0.78 -6.20
C ILE A 132 -12.52 -0.08 -7.38
N LEU A 133 -11.78 0.15 -8.46
CA LEU A 133 -12.24 0.87 -9.65
C LEU A 133 -13.44 0.19 -10.33
N SER A 134 -13.46 -1.14 -10.35
CA SER A 134 -14.54 -1.92 -10.98
C SER A 134 -15.88 -1.82 -10.26
N GLN A 135 -15.93 -1.43 -8.99
CA GLN A 135 -17.16 -1.32 -8.22
C GLN A 135 -18.04 -0.14 -8.65
N ASN A 136 -17.43 0.93 -9.15
CA ASN A 136 -18.10 2.15 -9.63
C ASN A 136 -19.27 2.60 -8.73
N SER A 137 -19.09 2.51 -7.41
CA SER A 137 -20.10 2.86 -6.41
C SER A 137 -20.12 4.37 -6.19
N SER A 138 -21.30 4.93 -5.92
CA SER A 138 -21.44 6.29 -5.41
C SER A 138 -21.52 6.36 -3.87
N ASP A 139 -21.55 5.19 -3.22
CA ASP A 139 -21.58 5.10 -1.75
C ASP A 139 -20.18 5.35 -1.15
N LYS A 140 -20.04 6.51 -0.50
CA LYS A 140 -18.80 6.92 0.16
C LYS A 140 -18.28 5.89 1.16
N VAL A 141 -19.17 5.31 1.98
CA VAL A 141 -18.79 4.37 3.03
C VAL A 141 -18.25 3.07 2.41
N ALA A 142 -18.91 2.58 1.36
CA ALA A 142 -18.46 1.38 0.65
C ALA A 142 -17.07 1.59 0.01
N ILE A 143 -16.85 2.75 -0.61
CA ILE A 143 -15.56 3.09 -1.23
C ILE A 143 -14.46 3.23 -0.17
N SER A 144 -14.70 4.04 0.87
CA SER A 144 -13.73 4.25 1.96
C SER A 144 -13.35 2.92 2.62
N SER A 145 -14.33 2.06 2.94
CA SER A 145 -14.08 0.74 3.51
C SER A 145 -13.23 -0.15 2.59
N LYS A 146 -13.45 -0.07 1.28
CA LYS A 146 -12.68 -0.86 0.33
C LYS A 146 -11.24 -0.37 0.19
N ILE A 147 -11.04 0.95 0.20
CA ILE A 147 -9.70 1.52 0.18
C ILE A 147 -8.95 1.17 1.47
N LYS A 148 -9.60 1.28 2.65
CA LYS A 148 -9.02 0.87 3.94
C LYS A 148 -8.59 -0.59 3.95
N TYR A 149 -9.39 -1.48 3.36
CA TYR A 149 -9.04 -2.89 3.23
C TYR A 149 -7.82 -3.08 2.32
N THR A 150 -7.77 -2.41 1.18
CA THR A 150 -6.64 -2.46 0.25
C THR A 150 -5.36 -1.89 0.88
N ASP A 151 -5.46 -0.80 1.63
CA ASP A 151 -4.37 -0.19 2.37
C ASP A 151 -3.73 -1.17 3.38
N ILE A 152 -4.55 -1.89 4.14
CA ILE A 152 -4.09 -2.94 5.05
C ILE A 152 -3.44 -4.09 4.28
N GLU A 153 -4.04 -4.55 3.17
CA GLU A 153 -3.44 -5.60 2.34
C GLU A 153 -2.08 -5.18 1.76
N MET A 154 -1.95 -3.92 1.32
CA MET A 154 -0.70 -3.35 0.82
C MET A 154 0.42 -3.43 1.88
N LEU A 155 0.10 -3.07 3.12
CA LEU A 155 1.04 -3.14 4.24
C LEU A 155 1.44 -4.58 4.56
N MET A 156 0.49 -5.50 4.61
CA MET A 156 0.74 -6.91 4.92
C MET A 156 1.60 -7.59 3.84
N ARG A 157 1.29 -7.35 2.56
CA ARG A 157 2.07 -7.87 1.44
C ARG A 157 3.50 -7.34 1.44
N TYR A 158 3.67 -6.06 1.75
CA TYR A 158 5.00 -5.47 1.87
C TYR A 158 5.81 -6.15 2.99
N LYS A 159 5.19 -6.36 4.16
CA LYS A 159 5.79 -7.09 5.28
C LYS A 159 6.21 -8.50 4.86
N ASP A 160 5.30 -9.27 4.25
CA ASP A 160 5.56 -10.64 3.82
C ASP A 160 6.70 -10.70 2.78
N TYR A 161 6.72 -9.76 1.85
CA TYR A 161 7.81 -9.62 0.88
C TYR A 161 9.15 -9.34 1.58
N MET A 162 9.20 -8.39 2.53
CA MET A 162 10.41 -8.09 3.29
C MET A 162 10.92 -9.31 4.07
N GLU A 163 10.03 -10.08 4.68
CA GLU A 163 10.40 -11.32 5.38
C GLU A 163 10.94 -12.41 4.44
N GLN A 164 10.48 -12.46 3.21
CA GLN A 164 10.98 -13.43 2.20
C GLN A 164 12.39 -13.13 1.73
N ILE A 165 12.72 -11.85 1.52
CA ILE A 165 14.02 -11.45 0.99
C ILE A 165 15.12 -11.33 2.07
N THR A 166 14.75 -11.45 3.34
CA THR A 166 15.68 -11.35 4.49
C THR A 166 16.02 -12.70 5.12
N LYS A 167 15.46 -13.78 4.60
CA LYS A 167 15.80 -15.17 4.97
C LYS A 167 16.95 -15.68 4.12
#